data_62260223cddeaa40796ae13c7d903638
#
_entry.id   62260223cddeaa40796ae13c7d903638
#
_cell.length_a   1.000
_cell.length_b   1.000
_cell.length_c   1.000
_cell.angle_alpha   90.00
_cell.angle_beta   90.00
_cell.angle_gamma   90.00
#
_symmetry.space_group_name_H-M   'P 1'
#
loop_
_entity.id
_entity.type
_entity.pdbx_description
1 polymer ?
#
loop_
_entity_poly.entity_id
_entity_poly.type
_entity_poly.pdbx_seq_one_letter_code
_entity_poly.pdbx_strand_id
1 'polypeptide(L)'
;MSTDGEEARPGLSRAGLVSAALGLVNEEGLEALSMRALADRLHVKAASLYWHVRDRRELLELLAGSILDGVPVDRAGTWRPAVLDTALALETAVGSRRDADRILLEVPDALPRSLPYAHLKHRLLDAGLHGSEAAEVALMVMMQVIGSRATTGDPMMPESGGMASIAVDSGSRGVVLRHGAEMETLIRVPHDPGAAAPAIVRGETVKVRRLRGVGRGDIELNPRRAWRFQIQGPTWNTVLDVGGLDVREIKLDSGAAKVECFLSRPRGVVPIVVSGGVVGVNLHMLPNVAVIAEISSGALRVKLDTFSVKAVITDVHWESARASASPDRYELRISGGAVQVNLDDKATAQPAASVETHRPPRGESASAIDMLLDGVEKRVSSRD
;
A
#
# COMPACT_ATOMS: atom_id res chain seq x y z
N MET A 1 44.65 33.00 37.32
CA MET A 1 44.14 31.64 37.58
C MET A 1 42.79 31.57 36.91
N SER A 2 42.82 31.11 35.66
CA SER A 2 41.63 30.93 34.84
C SER A 2 41.15 29.50 35.09
N THR A 3 39.94 29.35 35.60
CA THR A 3 39.24 28.09 35.67
C THR A 3 38.34 28.01 34.44
N ASP A 4 38.86 27.30 33.43
CA ASP A 4 38.07 26.89 32.30
C ASP A 4 36.97 25.95 32.78
N GLY A 5 35.74 26.44 32.73
CA GLY A 5 34.56 25.62 32.91
C GLY A 5 34.40 24.66 31.74
N GLU A 6 34.85 23.43 31.93
CA GLU A 6 34.58 22.30 31.04
C GLU A 6 33.06 22.03 31.14
N GLU A 7 32.29 22.65 30.23
CA GLU A 7 30.90 22.27 30.01
C GLU A 7 30.87 20.78 29.57
N ALA A 8 30.44 19.94 30.48
CA ALA A 8 30.20 18.52 30.21
C ALA A 8 29.25 18.43 29.04
N ARG A 9 29.77 18.06 27.84
CA ARG A 9 28.95 17.75 26.67
C ARG A 9 27.96 16.66 27.06
N PRO A 10 26.62 16.89 26.93
CA PRO A 10 25.66 15.85 27.23
C PRO A 10 26.00 14.63 26.38
N GLY A 11 26.24 13.50 27.05
CA GLY A 11 26.55 12.24 26.37
C GLY A 11 25.46 11.92 25.36
N LEU A 12 25.85 11.37 24.21
CA LEU A 12 24.93 10.93 23.17
C LEU A 12 23.88 10.01 23.80
N SER A 13 22.61 10.41 23.73
CA SER A 13 21.48 9.62 24.22
C SER A 13 20.71 9.03 23.03
N ARG A 14 20.00 7.91 23.26
CA ARG A 14 19.14 7.30 22.24
C ARG A 14 18.07 8.27 21.73
N ALA A 15 17.50 9.09 22.63
CA ALA A 15 16.53 10.12 22.28
C ALA A 15 17.17 11.23 21.41
N GLY A 16 18.39 11.68 21.78
CA GLY A 16 19.12 12.67 20.98
C GLY A 16 19.47 12.15 19.60
N LEU A 17 19.84 10.89 19.48
CA LEU A 17 20.12 10.22 18.21
C LEU A 17 18.86 10.18 17.33
N VAL A 18 17.71 9.78 17.87
CA VAL A 18 16.41 9.76 17.17
C VAL A 18 16.02 11.15 16.71
N SER A 19 16.14 12.15 17.58
CA SER A 19 15.82 13.55 17.24
C SER A 19 16.69 14.08 16.11
N ALA A 20 18.01 13.83 16.16
CA ALA A 20 18.92 14.26 15.10
C ALA A 20 18.66 13.55 13.78
N ALA A 21 18.33 12.24 13.82
CA ALA A 21 17.99 11.46 12.63
C ALA A 21 16.68 11.93 11.99
N LEU A 22 15.62 12.18 12.78
CA LEU A 22 14.37 12.76 12.28
C LEU A 22 14.59 14.16 11.70
N GLY A 23 15.44 14.98 12.33
CA GLY A 23 15.85 16.29 11.80
C GLY A 23 16.53 16.17 10.44
N LEU A 24 17.48 15.23 10.30
CA LEU A 24 18.16 14.96 9.03
C LEU A 24 17.17 14.53 7.93
N VAL A 25 16.28 13.58 8.24
CA VAL A 25 15.26 13.13 7.28
C VAL A 25 14.35 14.29 6.89
N ASN A 26 13.92 15.12 7.84
CA ASN A 26 13.02 16.24 7.55
C ASN A 26 13.66 17.30 6.63
N GLU A 27 14.95 17.56 6.79
CA GLU A 27 15.70 18.53 5.99
C GLU A 27 16.11 17.97 4.62
N GLU A 28 16.70 16.77 4.59
CA GLU A 28 17.37 16.23 3.42
C GLU A 28 16.65 15.01 2.79
N GLY A 29 15.70 14.39 3.51
CA GLY A 29 14.96 13.20 3.08
C GLY A 29 15.58 11.90 3.58
N LEU A 30 14.83 10.81 3.45
CA LEU A 30 15.22 9.48 3.94
C LEU A 30 16.45 8.90 3.23
N GLU A 31 16.66 9.27 1.97
CA GLU A 31 17.82 8.82 1.18
C GLU A 31 19.15 9.35 1.74
N ALA A 32 19.13 10.52 2.37
CA ALA A 32 20.32 11.11 3.00
C ALA A 32 20.68 10.43 4.33
N LEU A 33 19.74 9.68 4.94
CA LEU A 33 19.95 9.04 6.22
C LEU A 33 20.94 7.87 6.13
N SER A 34 22.14 8.11 6.62
CA SER A 34 23.18 7.10 6.78
C SER A 34 23.84 7.25 8.16
N MET A 35 24.46 6.17 8.64
CA MET A 35 25.20 6.21 9.92
C MET A 35 26.31 7.27 9.90
N ARG A 36 26.93 7.51 8.75
CA ARG A 36 27.96 8.52 8.58
C ARG A 36 27.38 9.94 8.63
N ALA A 37 26.33 10.23 7.85
CA ALA A 37 25.68 11.54 7.85
C ALA A 37 25.14 11.91 9.26
N LEU A 38 24.60 10.90 9.97
CA LEU A 38 24.12 11.09 11.34
C LEU A 38 25.28 11.37 12.32
N ALA A 39 26.41 10.68 12.17
CA ALA A 39 27.58 10.92 13.00
C ALA A 39 28.16 12.33 12.77
N ASP A 40 28.25 12.75 11.51
CA ASP A 40 28.72 14.07 11.12
C ASP A 40 27.79 15.17 11.69
N ARG A 41 26.47 14.99 11.63
CA ARG A 41 25.48 15.90 12.20
C ARG A 41 25.56 16.01 13.73
N LEU A 42 25.86 14.89 14.41
CA LEU A 42 25.98 14.83 15.87
C LEU A 42 27.39 15.21 16.35
N HIS A 43 28.33 15.50 15.42
CA HIS A 43 29.73 15.76 15.69
C HIS A 43 30.41 14.67 16.54
N VAL A 44 30.08 13.39 16.26
CA VAL A 44 30.66 12.24 16.91
C VAL A 44 31.31 11.29 15.88
N LYS A 45 32.14 10.36 16.35
CA LYS A 45 32.65 9.29 15.48
C LYS A 45 31.52 8.29 15.18
N ALA A 46 31.43 7.79 13.95
CA ALA A 46 30.41 6.81 13.56
C ALA A 46 30.42 5.58 14.48
N ALA A 47 31.57 5.15 14.98
CA ALA A 47 31.69 4.05 15.95
C ALA A 47 30.89 4.30 17.25
N SER A 48 30.72 5.56 17.66
CA SER A 48 29.95 5.91 18.85
C SER A 48 28.44 5.67 18.67
N LEU A 49 27.95 5.71 17.45
CA LEU A 49 26.52 5.45 17.16
C LEU A 49 26.18 3.96 17.34
N TYR A 50 27.14 3.05 17.04
CA TYR A 50 26.91 1.61 17.15
C TYR A 50 26.76 1.10 18.59
N TRP A 51 27.06 1.94 19.58
CA TRP A 51 26.72 1.69 20.98
C TRP A 51 25.22 1.89 21.27
N HIS A 52 24.50 2.64 20.43
CA HIS A 52 23.09 2.97 20.61
C HIS A 52 22.17 2.23 19.61
N VAL A 53 22.67 1.93 18.42
CA VAL A 53 21.96 1.24 17.34
C VAL A 53 22.91 0.32 16.59
N ARG A 54 22.49 -0.93 16.35
CA ARG A 54 23.32 -1.94 15.69
C ARG A 54 23.51 -1.67 14.20
N ASP A 55 22.45 -1.18 13.55
CA ASP A 55 22.38 -1.00 12.11
C ASP A 55 21.33 0.05 11.72
N ARG A 56 21.23 0.31 10.41
CA ARG A 56 20.23 1.23 9.86
C ARG A 56 18.80 0.77 10.15
N ARG A 57 18.53 -0.52 10.15
CA ARG A 57 17.18 -1.05 10.42
C ARG A 57 16.74 -0.74 11.84
N GLU A 58 17.59 -0.99 12.85
CA GLU A 58 17.27 -0.63 14.24
C GLU A 58 17.07 0.88 14.40
N LEU A 59 17.86 1.70 13.68
CA LEU A 59 17.64 3.15 13.65
C LEU A 59 16.24 3.48 13.11
N LEU A 60 15.84 2.90 11.99
CA LEU A 60 14.51 3.11 11.41
C LEU A 60 13.38 2.62 12.34
N GLU A 61 13.57 1.51 13.05
CA GLU A 61 12.61 1.03 14.06
C GLU A 61 12.43 2.05 15.20
N LEU A 62 13.51 2.71 15.62
CA LEU A 62 13.44 3.78 16.60
C LEU A 62 12.73 5.01 16.09
N LEU A 63 12.99 5.41 14.84
CA LEU A 63 12.30 6.53 14.20
C LEU A 63 10.81 6.24 14.07
N ALA A 64 10.45 5.04 13.61
CA ALA A 64 9.07 4.57 13.52
C ALA A 64 8.38 4.59 14.88
N GLY A 65 9.03 4.09 15.93
CA GLY A 65 8.53 4.17 17.30
C GLY A 65 8.25 5.62 17.72
N SER A 66 9.21 6.52 17.50
CA SER A 66 9.05 7.95 17.84
C SER A 66 7.93 8.64 17.07
N ILE A 67 7.69 8.26 15.82
CA ILE A 67 6.57 8.78 15.02
C ILE A 67 5.24 8.29 15.60
N LEU A 68 5.14 7.00 15.92
CA LEU A 68 3.93 6.35 16.40
C LEU A 68 3.60 6.72 17.85
N ASP A 69 4.60 6.91 18.71
CA ASP A 69 4.40 7.35 20.10
C ASP A 69 3.83 8.77 20.19
N GLY A 70 4.02 9.57 19.14
CA GLY A 70 3.42 10.91 19.03
C GLY A 70 1.95 10.91 18.62
N VAL A 71 1.33 9.76 18.34
CA VAL A 71 -0.07 9.66 17.93
C VAL A 71 -0.96 9.65 19.17
N PRO A 72 -1.81 10.67 19.39
CA PRO A 72 -2.74 10.67 20.50
C PRO A 72 -3.81 9.60 20.32
N VAL A 73 -4.13 8.91 21.41
CA VAL A 73 -5.20 7.90 21.45
C VAL A 73 -6.18 8.27 22.56
N ASP A 74 -7.47 8.42 22.22
CA ASP A 74 -8.53 8.67 23.19
C ASP A 74 -9.19 7.35 23.60
N ARG A 75 -9.33 7.15 24.92
CA ARG A 75 -9.94 5.96 25.51
C ARG A 75 -11.43 6.10 25.75
N ALA A 76 -12.02 7.27 25.50
CA ALA A 76 -13.44 7.53 25.68
C ALA A 76 -14.24 7.23 24.43
N GLY A 77 -15.55 6.96 24.60
CA GLY A 77 -16.49 6.80 23.49
C GLY A 77 -16.66 5.39 22.95
N THR A 78 -17.51 5.29 21.93
CA THR A 78 -17.81 4.04 21.22
C THR A 78 -16.66 3.65 20.28
N TRP A 79 -16.60 2.38 19.92
CA TRP A 79 -15.49 1.82 19.16
C TRP A 79 -15.25 2.51 17.81
N ARG A 80 -16.30 2.81 17.03
CA ARG A 80 -16.17 3.33 15.66
C ARG A 80 -15.58 4.74 15.61
N PRO A 81 -16.07 5.76 16.35
CA PRO A 81 -15.42 7.05 16.46
C PRO A 81 -13.97 6.95 16.94
N ALA A 82 -13.69 6.13 17.97
CA ALA A 82 -12.33 5.98 18.49
C ALA A 82 -11.34 5.42 17.46
N VAL A 83 -11.78 4.51 16.59
CA VAL A 83 -10.97 4.00 15.47
C VAL A 83 -10.71 5.11 14.45
N LEU A 84 -11.74 5.88 14.08
CA LEU A 84 -11.61 6.98 13.12
C LEU A 84 -10.70 8.10 13.66
N ASP A 85 -10.86 8.49 14.92
CA ASP A 85 -10.06 9.53 15.56
C ASP A 85 -8.58 9.11 15.64
N THR A 86 -8.32 7.85 15.98
CA THR A 86 -6.95 7.31 15.98
C THR A 86 -6.34 7.29 14.58
N ALA A 87 -7.13 6.95 13.57
CA ALA A 87 -6.68 6.97 12.19
C ALA A 87 -6.35 8.39 11.69
N LEU A 88 -7.18 9.38 12.03
CA LEU A 88 -6.93 10.80 11.71
C LEU A 88 -5.70 11.34 12.45
N ALA A 89 -5.53 10.95 13.71
CA ALA A 89 -4.34 11.33 14.49
C ALA A 89 -3.07 10.73 13.89
N LEU A 90 -3.11 9.47 13.46
CA LEU A 90 -2.02 8.82 12.74
C LEU A 90 -1.74 9.51 11.40
N GLU A 91 -2.77 9.84 10.62
CA GLU A 91 -2.63 10.59 9.37
C GLU A 91 -1.93 11.94 9.59
N THR A 92 -2.31 12.65 10.64
CA THR A 92 -1.69 13.93 11.02
C THR A 92 -0.23 13.74 11.42
N ALA A 93 0.07 12.73 12.26
CA ALA A 93 1.43 12.47 12.73
C ALA A 93 2.38 12.09 11.57
N VAL A 94 1.90 11.25 10.65
CA VAL A 94 2.66 10.87 9.46
C VAL A 94 2.81 12.06 8.51
N GLY A 95 1.75 12.83 8.29
CA GLY A 95 1.79 13.97 7.38
C GLY A 95 2.57 15.18 7.87
N SER A 96 2.86 15.26 9.16
CA SER A 96 3.63 16.35 9.73
C SER A 96 5.15 16.22 9.57
N ARG A 97 5.63 15.08 9.06
CA ARG A 97 7.07 14.77 8.90
C ARG A 97 7.36 14.25 7.51
N ARG A 98 8.44 14.75 6.93
CA ARG A 98 8.92 14.27 5.62
C ARG A 98 9.32 12.80 5.70
N ASP A 99 8.94 12.01 4.69
CA ASP A 99 9.25 10.59 4.53
C ASP A 99 8.84 9.68 5.72
N ALA A 100 7.94 10.16 6.61
CA ALA A 100 7.49 9.35 7.75
C ALA A 100 6.75 8.09 7.31
N ASP A 101 5.94 8.18 6.27
CA ASP A 101 5.28 7.07 5.61
C ASP A 101 6.28 6.03 5.09
N ARG A 102 7.36 6.48 4.43
CA ARG A 102 8.43 5.61 3.92
C ARG A 102 9.18 4.91 5.06
N ILE A 103 9.49 5.63 6.14
CA ILE A 103 10.11 5.03 7.34
C ILE A 103 9.23 3.90 7.88
N LEU A 104 7.93 4.14 8.05
CA LEU A 104 6.99 3.14 8.57
C LEU A 104 6.82 1.95 7.63
N LEU A 105 6.90 2.15 6.31
CA LEU A 105 6.83 1.09 5.31
C LEU A 105 8.12 0.25 5.24
N GLU A 106 9.29 0.82 5.55
CA GLU A 106 10.54 0.07 5.60
C GLU A 106 10.65 -0.84 6.84
N VAL A 107 9.92 -0.52 7.93
CA VAL A 107 9.94 -1.29 9.20
C VAL A 107 8.52 -1.60 9.70
N PRO A 108 7.70 -2.32 8.93
CA PRO A 108 6.30 -2.58 9.27
C PRO A 108 6.13 -3.38 10.57
N ASP A 109 7.15 -4.11 11.01
CA ASP A 109 7.16 -4.83 12.29
C ASP A 109 7.08 -3.90 13.51
N ALA A 110 7.32 -2.60 13.34
CA ALA A 110 7.15 -1.60 14.38
C ALA A 110 5.65 -1.31 14.65
N LEU A 111 4.78 -1.46 13.65
CA LEU A 111 3.36 -1.12 13.75
C LEU A 111 2.64 -1.95 14.83
N PRO A 112 2.74 -3.30 14.89
CA PRO A 112 2.05 -4.09 15.91
C PRO A 112 2.53 -3.84 17.34
N ARG A 113 3.69 -3.22 17.52
CA ARG A 113 4.26 -2.89 18.83
C ARG A 113 3.86 -1.50 19.33
N SER A 114 3.18 -0.72 18.51
CA SER A 114 2.84 0.69 18.78
C SER A 114 1.56 0.84 19.62
N LEU A 115 1.48 1.97 20.31
CA LEU A 115 0.30 2.34 21.07
C LEU A 115 -0.96 2.52 20.20
N PRO A 116 -0.91 3.19 19.02
CA PRO A 116 -2.06 3.28 18.12
C PRO A 116 -2.60 1.92 17.69
N TYR A 117 -1.71 0.97 17.36
CA TYR A 117 -2.14 -0.38 17.00
C TYR A 117 -2.85 -1.09 18.16
N ALA A 118 -2.26 -1.04 19.36
CA ALA A 118 -2.85 -1.67 20.54
C ALA A 118 -4.23 -1.06 20.85
N HIS A 119 -4.38 0.24 20.69
CA HIS A 119 -5.64 0.95 20.86
C HIS A 119 -6.67 0.55 19.81
N LEU A 120 -6.33 0.59 18.53
CA LEU A 120 -7.21 0.15 17.43
C LEU A 120 -7.69 -1.28 17.64
N LYS A 121 -6.76 -2.20 17.93
CA LYS A 121 -7.09 -3.60 18.22
C LYS A 121 -8.07 -3.73 19.39
N HIS A 122 -7.86 -2.99 20.48
CA HIS A 122 -8.75 -3.01 21.64
C HIS A 122 -10.16 -2.53 21.26
N ARG A 123 -10.28 -1.41 20.55
CA ARG A 123 -11.58 -0.91 20.10
C ARG A 123 -12.32 -1.83 19.15
N LEU A 124 -11.59 -2.58 18.34
CA LEU A 124 -12.17 -3.58 17.45
C LEU A 124 -12.61 -4.85 18.21
N LEU A 125 -11.95 -5.18 19.32
CA LEU A 125 -12.44 -6.21 20.26
C LEU A 125 -13.73 -5.75 20.95
N ASP A 126 -13.83 -4.48 21.36
CA ASP A 126 -15.04 -3.89 21.93
C ASP A 126 -16.21 -3.90 20.91
N ALA A 127 -15.91 -3.87 19.62
CA ALA A 127 -16.88 -4.04 18.54
C ALA A 127 -17.39 -5.48 18.37
N GLY A 128 -16.81 -6.47 19.05
CA GLY A 128 -17.18 -7.89 18.95
C GLY A 128 -16.36 -8.72 17.98
N LEU A 129 -15.25 -8.21 17.44
CA LEU A 129 -14.33 -9.01 16.61
C LEU A 129 -13.52 -9.97 17.48
N HIS A 130 -13.12 -11.12 16.91
CA HIS A 130 -12.16 -12.02 17.57
C HIS A 130 -10.74 -11.46 17.53
N GLY A 131 -9.87 -11.93 18.43
CA GLY A 131 -8.54 -11.38 18.65
C GLY A 131 -7.64 -11.34 17.41
N SER A 132 -7.71 -12.35 16.52
CA SER A 132 -6.98 -12.38 15.26
C SER A 132 -7.56 -11.41 14.23
N GLU A 133 -8.88 -11.34 14.10
CA GLU A 133 -9.57 -10.43 13.18
C GLU A 133 -9.36 -8.98 13.59
N ALA A 134 -9.48 -8.67 14.89
CA ALA A 134 -9.21 -7.34 15.42
C ALA A 134 -7.77 -6.89 15.15
N ALA A 135 -6.81 -7.80 15.30
CA ALA A 135 -5.41 -7.55 14.99
C ALA A 135 -5.20 -7.23 13.49
N GLU A 136 -5.88 -7.97 12.63
CA GLU A 136 -5.83 -7.79 11.18
C GLU A 136 -6.41 -6.46 10.75
N VAL A 137 -7.61 -6.15 11.22
CA VAL A 137 -8.30 -4.91 10.88
C VAL A 137 -7.52 -3.71 11.42
N ALA A 138 -6.96 -3.79 12.63
CA ALA A 138 -6.12 -2.74 13.19
C ALA A 138 -4.91 -2.44 12.29
N LEU A 139 -4.22 -3.49 11.82
CA LEU A 139 -3.10 -3.33 10.91
C LEU A 139 -3.55 -2.76 9.56
N MET A 140 -4.68 -3.23 9.02
CA MET A 140 -5.25 -2.70 7.78
C MET A 140 -5.55 -1.20 7.88
N VAL A 141 -6.13 -0.73 8.98
CA VAL A 141 -6.40 0.69 9.23
C VAL A 141 -5.10 1.48 9.22
N MET A 142 -4.07 1.03 9.95
CA MET A 142 -2.78 1.72 9.99
C MET A 142 -2.11 1.77 8.61
N MET A 143 -2.06 0.64 7.91
CA MET A 143 -1.46 0.56 6.57
C MET A 143 -2.22 1.42 5.55
N GLN A 144 -3.56 1.49 5.65
CA GLN A 144 -4.36 2.37 4.80
C GLN A 144 -3.99 3.84 4.99
N VAL A 145 -3.81 4.28 6.25
CA VAL A 145 -3.41 5.66 6.56
C VAL A 145 -1.99 5.96 6.05
N ILE A 146 -1.04 5.07 6.34
CA ILE A 146 0.37 5.26 5.96
C ILE A 146 0.51 5.24 4.43
N GLY A 147 -0.11 4.26 3.76
CA GLY A 147 -0.04 4.11 2.31
C GLY A 147 -0.71 5.25 1.53
N SER A 148 -1.75 5.88 2.09
CA SER A 148 -2.42 7.00 1.42
C SER A 148 -1.52 8.22 1.21
N ARG A 149 -0.44 8.33 1.96
CA ARG A 149 0.52 9.45 1.88
C ARG A 149 1.75 9.17 1.04
N ALA A 150 2.17 7.90 0.92
CA ALA A 150 3.33 7.52 0.14
C ALA A 150 3.21 7.85 -1.37
N THR A 151 2.05 8.30 -1.82
CA THR A 151 1.73 8.54 -3.24
C THR A 151 1.77 10.00 -3.69
N THR A 152 2.30 10.92 -2.89
CA THR A 152 2.41 12.35 -3.28
C THR A 152 3.64 12.66 -4.16
N GLY A 153 4.40 11.64 -4.56
CA GLY A 153 5.43 11.76 -5.57
C GLY A 153 4.82 11.76 -6.98
N ASP A 154 5.14 12.77 -7.77
CA ASP A 154 4.71 12.89 -9.16
C ASP A 154 5.08 11.61 -9.94
N PRO A 155 4.13 10.84 -10.48
CA PRO A 155 4.46 9.64 -11.23
C PRO A 155 5.02 10.04 -12.58
N MET A 156 6.33 10.02 -12.69
CA MET A 156 7.00 10.14 -13.99
C MET A 156 6.69 8.89 -14.81
N MET A 157 5.65 8.97 -15.62
CA MET A 157 5.32 7.97 -16.62
C MET A 157 6.42 7.99 -17.69
N PRO A 158 7.11 6.88 -17.98
CA PRO A 158 8.07 6.87 -19.07
C PRO A 158 7.34 7.06 -20.39
N GLU A 159 7.76 8.06 -21.14
CA GLU A 159 7.36 8.25 -22.53
C GLU A 159 7.84 7.06 -23.36
N SER A 160 6.96 6.20 -23.81
CA SER A 160 7.28 5.20 -24.82
C SER A 160 6.16 5.02 -25.82
N GLY A 161 6.50 5.22 -27.07
CA GLY A 161 5.59 5.21 -28.21
C GLY A 161 4.84 3.89 -28.38
N GLY A 162 3.58 3.99 -28.76
CA GLY A 162 2.76 2.88 -29.25
C GLY A 162 2.14 1.95 -28.19
N MET A 163 2.32 2.22 -26.90
CA MET A 163 1.77 1.41 -25.80
C MET A 163 0.76 2.23 -25.01
N ALA A 164 -0.44 1.69 -24.86
CA ALA A 164 -1.48 2.33 -24.07
C ALA A 164 -1.22 2.16 -22.56
N SER A 165 -1.48 3.19 -21.80
CA SER A 165 -1.38 3.17 -20.35
C SER A 165 -2.67 3.65 -19.69
N ILE A 166 -3.04 3.04 -18.58
CA ILE A 166 -4.17 3.47 -17.79
C ILE A 166 -3.77 3.61 -16.32
N ALA A 167 -4.01 4.81 -15.79
CA ALA A 167 -3.81 5.12 -14.39
C ALA A 167 -5.16 5.33 -13.71
N VAL A 168 -5.40 4.62 -12.60
CA VAL A 168 -6.56 4.83 -11.72
C VAL A 168 -6.12 5.75 -10.59
N ASP A 169 -6.73 6.93 -10.53
CA ASP A 169 -6.36 7.94 -9.55
C ASP A 169 -6.81 7.59 -8.13
N SER A 170 -6.05 8.10 -7.19
CA SER A 170 -6.33 8.12 -5.77
C SER A 170 -7.78 8.56 -5.45
N GLY A 171 -8.43 7.86 -4.51
CA GLY A 171 -9.81 8.09 -4.11
C GLY A 171 -10.88 7.47 -5.03
N SER A 172 -10.48 6.68 -6.03
CA SER A 172 -11.40 5.91 -6.88
C SER A 172 -11.88 4.65 -6.18
N ARG A 173 -13.14 4.25 -6.44
CA ARG A 173 -13.79 3.10 -5.79
C ARG A 173 -14.66 2.33 -6.77
N GLY A 174 -14.64 1.00 -6.65
CA GLY A 174 -15.46 0.12 -7.47
C GLY A 174 -15.14 0.23 -8.96
N VAL A 175 -13.88 0.50 -9.31
CA VAL A 175 -13.42 0.59 -10.71
C VAL A 175 -13.25 -0.80 -11.26
N VAL A 176 -13.86 -1.08 -12.39
CA VAL A 176 -13.69 -2.32 -13.14
C VAL A 176 -13.07 -2.00 -14.48
N LEU A 177 -11.87 -2.49 -14.72
CA LEU A 177 -11.19 -2.44 -16.02
C LEU A 177 -11.29 -3.82 -16.66
N ARG A 178 -11.86 -3.89 -17.87
CA ARG A 178 -12.01 -5.17 -18.58
C ARG A 178 -11.72 -5.02 -20.06
N HIS A 179 -11.46 -6.14 -20.73
CA HIS A 179 -11.38 -6.15 -22.17
C HIS A 179 -12.74 -5.84 -22.78
N GLY A 180 -12.75 -4.97 -23.80
CA GLY A 180 -13.95 -4.67 -24.58
C GLY A 180 -14.05 -5.54 -25.83
N ALA A 181 -15.19 -5.44 -26.53
CA ALA A 181 -15.28 -5.87 -27.91
C ALA A 181 -14.35 -5.02 -28.80
N GLU A 182 -14.15 -5.41 -30.05
CA GLU A 182 -13.42 -4.59 -31.01
C GLU A 182 -13.98 -3.16 -31.05
N MET A 183 -13.09 -2.19 -30.91
CA MET A 183 -13.43 -0.77 -30.91
C MET A 183 -12.32 0.04 -31.57
N GLU A 184 -12.70 1.17 -32.19
CA GLU A 184 -11.73 2.10 -32.77
C GLU A 184 -11.11 3.02 -31.73
N THR A 185 -11.85 3.30 -30.66
CA THR A 185 -11.38 4.13 -29.53
C THR A 185 -10.47 3.34 -28.60
N LEU A 186 -9.67 4.04 -27.82
CA LEU A 186 -8.77 3.42 -26.83
C LEU A 186 -9.55 2.76 -25.68
N ILE A 187 -10.62 3.43 -25.25
CA ILE A 187 -11.53 2.94 -24.21
C ILE A 187 -12.99 3.21 -24.57
N ARG A 188 -13.88 2.44 -23.96
CA ARG A 188 -15.32 2.73 -23.89
C ARG A 188 -15.74 2.80 -22.43
N VAL A 189 -16.41 3.88 -22.08
CA VAL A 189 -16.90 4.11 -20.72
C VAL A 189 -18.40 4.33 -20.79
N PRO A 190 -19.23 3.56 -20.08
CA PRO A 190 -20.62 3.90 -19.90
C PRO A 190 -20.72 5.29 -19.24
N HIS A 191 -21.31 6.24 -19.91
CA HIS A 191 -21.35 7.64 -19.48
C HIS A 191 -22.81 8.11 -19.36
N ASP A 192 -23.12 8.72 -18.23
CA ASP A 192 -24.35 9.49 -18.04
C ASP A 192 -24.11 10.90 -18.62
N PRO A 193 -24.90 11.37 -19.61
CA PRO A 193 -24.70 12.66 -20.26
C PRO A 193 -24.65 13.88 -19.33
N GLY A 194 -25.17 13.74 -18.10
CA GLY A 194 -25.17 14.80 -17.08
C GLY A 194 -23.99 14.77 -16.12
N ALA A 195 -23.14 13.73 -16.14
CA ALA A 195 -22.05 13.56 -15.21
C ALA A 195 -20.68 13.95 -15.80
N ALA A 196 -19.72 14.29 -14.93
CA ALA A 196 -18.33 14.50 -15.37
C ALA A 196 -17.75 13.20 -15.91
N ALA A 197 -17.03 13.27 -17.04
CA ALA A 197 -16.42 12.10 -17.67
C ALA A 197 -15.52 11.34 -16.66
N PRO A 198 -15.73 10.02 -16.45
CA PRO A 198 -15.00 9.24 -15.45
C PRO A 198 -13.54 9.00 -15.84
N ALA A 199 -13.18 9.19 -17.10
CA ALA A 199 -11.81 9.05 -17.58
C ALA A 199 -11.45 10.15 -18.56
N ILE A 200 -10.18 10.54 -18.56
CA ILE A 200 -9.59 11.46 -19.55
C ILE A 200 -8.64 10.66 -20.41
N VAL A 201 -8.78 10.78 -21.72
CA VAL A 201 -7.86 10.19 -22.70
C VAL A 201 -7.00 11.29 -23.30
N ARG A 202 -5.68 11.11 -23.26
CA ARG A 202 -4.69 11.98 -23.90
C ARG A 202 -3.69 11.13 -24.66
N GLY A 203 -3.79 11.07 -25.99
CA GLY A 203 -2.99 10.16 -26.79
C GLY A 203 -3.22 8.69 -26.36
N GLU A 204 -2.16 7.98 -26.04
CA GLU A 204 -2.20 6.59 -25.56
C GLU A 204 -2.34 6.47 -24.01
N THR A 205 -2.58 7.58 -23.31
CA THR A 205 -2.71 7.59 -21.86
C THR A 205 -4.16 7.84 -21.44
N VAL A 206 -4.66 6.95 -20.59
CA VAL A 206 -5.98 7.05 -19.95
C VAL A 206 -5.79 7.34 -18.47
N LYS A 207 -6.41 8.40 -17.98
CA LYS A 207 -6.45 8.74 -16.57
C LYS A 207 -7.87 8.61 -16.05
N VAL A 208 -8.11 7.61 -15.20
CA VAL A 208 -9.40 7.42 -14.53
C VAL A 208 -9.46 8.40 -13.38
N ARG A 209 -10.43 9.31 -13.46
CA ARG A 209 -10.66 10.30 -12.40
C ARG A 209 -11.30 9.63 -11.18
N ARG A 210 -11.16 10.29 -10.05
CA ARG A 210 -11.81 9.91 -8.80
C ARG A 210 -13.31 9.69 -9.02
N LEU A 211 -13.71 8.43 -9.11
CA LEU A 211 -15.12 8.04 -9.23
C LEU A 211 -15.73 8.07 -7.83
N ARG A 212 -16.62 9.06 -7.61
CA ARG A 212 -17.43 9.17 -6.39
C ARG A 212 -18.89 8.97 -6.79
N GLY A 213 -19.51 7.93 -6.27
CA GLY A 213 -20.96 7.79 -6.38
C GLY A 213 -21.44 6.54 -7.08
N VAL A 214 -22.75 6.44 -7.12
CA VAL A 214 -23.56 5.34 -7.60
C VAL A 214 -23.39 5.16 -9.09
N GLY A 215 -22.61 4.17 -9.48
CA GLY A 215 -22.47 3.79 -10.89
C GLY A 215 -21.32 2.81 -11.03
N ARG A 216 -21.51 1.78 -11.81
CA ARG A 216 -20.43 0.85 -12.15
C ARG A 216 -19.36 1.61 -12.89
N GLY A 217 -18.18 1.69 -12.31
CA GLY A 217 -17.00 2.26 -12.98
C GLY A 217 -16.41 1.30 -14.00
N ASP A 218 -17.26 0.66 -14.80
CA ASP A 218 -16.83 -0.30 -15.81
C ASP A 218 -16.20 0.46 -16.98
N ILE A 219 -14.93 0.19 -17.24
CA ILE A 219 -14.16 0.77 -18.36
C ILE A 219 -13.72 -0.37 -19.26
N GLU A 220 -14.20 -0.38 -20.48
CA GLU A 220 -13.79 -1.33 -21.50
C GLU A 220 -12.54 -0.83 -22.22
N LEU A 221 -11.55 -1.70 -22.34
CA LEU A 221 -10.24 -1.43 -22.94
C LEU A 221 -10.13 -2.08 -24.33
N ASN A 222 -9.49 -1.38 -25.25
CA ASN A 222 -9.29 -1.85 -26.61
C ASN A 222 -8.36 -3.10 -26.63
N PRO A 223 -8.83 -4.27 -27.07
CA PRO A 223 -8.04 -5.49 -27.05
C PRO A 223 -6.92 -5.53 -28.11
N ARG A 224 -6.92 -4.60 -29.07
CA ARG A 224 -5.86 -4.48 -30.08
C ARG A 224 -4.63 -3.70 -29.62
N ARG A 225 -4.65 -3.20 -28.36
CA ARG A 225 -3.54 -2.43 -27.76
C ARG A 225 -2.81 -3.24 -26.69
N ALA A 226 -1.52 -2.98 -26.59
CA ALA A 226 -0.74 -3.40 -25.42
C ALA A 226 -0.96 -2.42 -24.27
N TRP A 227 -1.12 -2.92 -23.03
CA TRP A 227 -1.54 -2.12 -21.90
C TRP A 227 -0.56 -2.17 -20.73
N ARG A 228 -0.37 -1.00 -20.11
CA ARG A 228 0.21 -0.85 -18.78
C ARG A 228 -0.84 -0.35 -17.81
N PHE A 229 -0.89 -0.95 -16.62
CA PHE A 229 -1.85 -0.62 -15.57
C PHE A 229 -1.12 -0.02 -14.39
N GLN A 230 -1.62 1.10 -13.89
CA GLN A 230 -1.14 1.72 -12.67
C GLN A 230 -2.33 2.07 -11.78
N ILE A 231 -2.38 1.47 -10.58
CA ILE A 231 -3.38 1.78 -9.56
C ILE A 231 -2.69 2.62 -8.51
N GLN A 232 -3.08 3.90 -8.41
CA GLN A 232 -2.38 4.90 -7.60
C GLN A 232 -3.15 5.26 -6.33
N GLY A 233 -2.44 5.31 -5.22
CA GLY A 233 -2.93 5.84 -3.95
C GLY A 233 -4.13 5.12 -3.38
N PRO A 234 -4.88 5.75 -2.45
CA PRO A 234 -6.01 5.13 -1.80
C PRO A 234 -7.13 4.87 -2.81
N THR A 235 -7.16 3.63 -3.32
CA THR A 235 -8.21 3.08 -4.16
C THR A 235 -8.83 1.87 -3.46
N TRP A 236 -10.09 1.58 -3.76
CA TRP A 236 -10.81 0.50 -3.09
C TRP A 236 -11.70 -0.29 -4.05
N ASN A 237 -11.70 -1.62 -3.94
CA ASN A 237 -12.46 -2.54 -4.79
C ASN A 237 -12.17 -2.30 -6.29
N THR A 238 -10.91 -2.41 -6.67
CA THR A 238 -10.51 -2.32 -8.08
C THR A 238 -10.44 -3.72 -8.67
N VAL A 239 -11.10 -3.92 -9.79
CA VAL A 239 -11.07 -5.17 -10.55
C VAL A 239 -10.35 -4.93 -11.86
N LEU A 240 -9.30 -5.68 -12.10
CA LEU A 240 -8.58 -5.76 -13.37
C LEU A 240 -8.91 -7.09 -14.04
N ASP A 241 -9.94 -7.11 -14.87
CA ASP A 241 -10.24 -8.26 -15.74
C ASP A 241 -9.53 -8.07 -17.08
N VAL A 242 -8.27 -8.45 -17.09
CA VAL A 242 -7.39 -8.28 -18.26
C VAL A 242 -7.27 -9.54 -19.09
N GLY A 243 -8.17 -10.50 -18.90
CA GLY A 243 -8.30 -11.65 -19.76
C GLY A 243 -8.47 -11.23 -21.22
N GLY A 244 -7.62 -11.70 -22.13
CA GLY A 244 -7.66 -11.36 -23.55
C GLY A 244 -6.94 -10.05 -23.93
N LEU A 245 -6.38 -9.29 -23.00
CA LEU A 245 -5.53 -8.12 -23.28
C LEU A 245 -4.04 -8.51 -23.37
N ASP A 246 -3.29 -7.74 -24.16
CA ASP A 246 -1.83 -7.79 -24.16
C ASP A 246 -1.30 -6.90 -23.01
N VAL A 247 -1.04 -7.54 -21.86
CA VAL A 247 -0.56 -6.86 -20.65
C VAL A 247 0.95 -6.77 -20.67
N ARG A 248 1.50 -5.59 -20.42
CA ARG A 248 2.95 -5.33 -20.39
C ARG A 248 3.48 -5.01 -19.00
N GLU A 249 2.63 -4.47 -18.13
CA GLU A 249 3.00 -4.15 -16.75
C GLU A 249 1.74 -3.95 -15.91
N ILE A 250 1.79 -4.36 -14.66
CA ILE A 250 0.80 -4.01 -13.63
C ILE A 250 1.54 -3.45 -12.42
N LYS A 251 1.19 -2.23 -12.02
CA LYS A 251 1.77 -1.57 -10.88
C LYS A 251 0.66 -1.18 -9.89
N LEU A 252 0.76 -1.73 -8.68
CA LEU A 252 -0.13 -1.44 -7.57
C LEU A 252 0.65 -0.59 -6.57
N ASP A 253 0.36 0.69 -6.53
CA ASP A 253 1.04 1.64 -5.66
C ASP A 253 0.42 1.68 -4.27
N SER A 254 1.15 2.21 -3.31
CA SER A 254 0.76 2.32 -1.91
C SER A 254 -0.65 2.89 -1.73
N GLY A 255 -1.42 2.33 -0.81
CA GLY A 255 -2.79 2.74 -0.53
C GLY A 255 -3.86 2.00 -1.34
N ALA A 256 -3.51 1.21 -2.36
CA ALA A 256 -4.48 0.36 -3.05
C ALA A 256 -4.97 -0.76 -2.12
N ALA A 257 -6.29 -0.96 -2.07
CA ALA A 257 -6.90 -1.97 -1.22
C ALA A 257 -8.01 -2.74 -1.94
N LYS A 258 -8.10 -4.05 -1.67
CA LYS A 258 -9.03 -4.98 -2.32
C LYS A 258 -8.93 -4.92 -3.84
N VAL A 259 -7.79 -5.35 -4.36
CA VAL A 259 -7.53 -5.43 -5.80
C VAL A 259 -7.68 -6.88 -6.25
N GLU A 260 -8.57 -7.11 -7.21
CA GLU A 260 -8.79 -8.39 -7.86
C GLU A 260 -8.24 -8.32 -9.28
N CYS A 261 -7.26 -9.17 -9.62
CA CYS A 261 -6.66 -9.21 -10.95
C CYS A 261 -6.91 -10.56 -11.62
N PHE A 262 -7.67 -10.59 -12.69
CA PHE A 262 -7.85 -11.77 -13.55
C PHE A 262 -6.88 -11.65 -14.73
N LEU A 263 -5.80 -12.43 -14.67
CA LEU A 263 -4.65 -12.26 -15.55
C LEU A 263 -4.77 -13.13 -16.82
N SER A 264 -4.35 -12.58 -17.95
CA SER A 264 -4.19 -13.29 -19.22
C SER A 264 -2.94 -14.18 -19.22
N ARG A 265 -2.71 -14.95 -20.29
CA ARG A 265 -1.38 -15.52 -20.52
C ARG A 265 -0.39 -14.42 -20.85
N PRO A 266 0.77 -14.35 -20.17
CA PRO A 266 1.77 -13.34 -20.47
C PRO A 266 2.36 -13.52 -21.88
N ARG A 267 2.80 -12.43 -22.47
CA ARG A 267 3.58 -12.40 -23.72
C ARG A 267 4.93 -11.76 -23.41
N GLY A 268 5.96 -12.60 -23.33
CA GLY A 268 7.26 -12.20 -22.79
C GLY A 268 7.24 -12.08 -21.26
N VAL A 269 8.17 -11.32 -20.74
CA VAL A 269 8.29 -11.06 -19.29
C VAL A 269 7.40 -9.87 -18.91
N VAL A 270 6.41 -10.12 -18.06
CA VAL A 270 5.44 -9.10 -17.61
C VAL A 270 5.64 -8.83 -16.13
N PRO A 271 6.14 -7.65 -15.74
CA PRO A 271 6.30 -7.28 -14.35
C PRO A 271 4.96 -6.97 -13.69
N ILE A 272 4.77 -7.47 -12.46
CA ILE A 272 3.70 -7.11 -11.54
C ILE A 272 4.37 -6.57 -10.27
N VAL A 273 4.18 -5.30 -9.97
CA VAL A 273 4.78 -4.65 -8.81
C VAL A 273 3.71 -4.35 -7.77
N VAL A 274 3.87 -4.88 -6.57
CA VAL A 274 3.01 -4.61 -5.41
C VAL A 274 3.83 -3.83 -4.40
N SER A 275 3.57 -2.54 -4.29
CA SER A 275 4.29 -1.63 -3.39
C SER A 275 3.88 -1.84 -1.92
N GLY A 276 4.71 -1.41 -0.99
CA GLY A 276 4.38 -1.35 0.43
C GLY A 276 3.13 -0.49 0.67
N GLY A 277 2.30 -0.87 1.65
CA GLY A 277 1.02 -0.20 1.92
C GLY A 277 -0.14 -0.64 1.02
N VAL A 278 0.06 -1.61 0.13
CA VAL A 278 -1.03 -2.26 -0.62
C VAL A 278 -1.62 -3.39 0.23
N VAL A 279 -2.96 -3.48 0.26
CA VAL A 279 -3.68 -4.43 1.13
C VAL A 279 -4.73 -5.22 0.36
N GLY A 280 -4.68 -6.56 0.49
CA GLY A 280 -5.70 -7.44 -0.09
C GLY A 280 -5.65 -7.49 -1.61
N VAL A 281 -4.57 -8.02 -2.15
CA VAL A 281 -4.39 -8.27 -3.59
C VAL A 281 -4.62 -9.75 -3.87
N ASN A 282 -5.52 -10.04 -4.79
CA ASN A 282 -5.76 -11.38 -5.30
C ASN A 282 -5.41 -11.40 -6.79
N LEU A 283 -4.44 -12.22 -7.16
CA LEU A 283 -3.98 -12.44 -8.52
C LEU A 283 -4.48 -13.81 -8.98
N HIS A 284 -5.43 -13.83 -9.89
CA HIS A 284 -6.01 -15.04 -10.46
C HIS A 284 -5.40 -15.31 -11.82
N MET A 285 -4.71 -16.45 -11.97
CA MET A 285 -4.03 -16.82 -13.20
C MET A 285 -4.71 -18.00 -13.88
N LEU A 286 -4.44 -18.13 -15.16
CA LEU A 286 -4.74 -19.37 -15.91
C LEU A 286 -3.79 -20.49 -15.44
N PRO A 287 -4.23 -21.76 -15.46
CA PRO A 287 -3.38 -22.89 -15.13
C PRO A 287 -2.10 -22.94 -15.98
N ASN A 288 -1.01 -23.38 -15.36
CA ASN A 288 0.31 -23.53 -15.99
C ASN A 288 0.95 -22.24 -16.52
N VAL A 289 0.60 -21.09 -15.96
CA VAL A 289 1.32 -19.82 -16.20
C VAL A 289 2.56 -19.78 -15.34
N ALA A 290 3.69 -19.43 -15.94
CA ALA A 290 4.97 -19.30 -15.26
C ALA A 290 5.04 -18.00 -14.44
N VAL A 291 5.49 -18.09 -13.19
CA VAL A 291 5.67 -16.94 -12.30
C VAL A 291 6.97 -17.06 -11.51
N ILE A 292 7.70 -15.96 -11.46
CA ILE A 292 8.82 -15.77 -10.54
C ILE A 292 8.41 -14.65 -9.59
N ALA A 293 8.62 -14.84 -8.28
CA ALA A 293 8.28 -13.83 -7.28
C ALA A 293 9.48 -13.50 -6.40
N GLU A 294 9.75 -12.19 -6.30
CA GLU A 294 10.69 -11.59 -5.36
C GLU A 294 9.89 -10.89 -4.25
N ILE A 295 10.05 -11.34 -3.03
CA ILE A 295 9.27 -10.85 -1.89
C ILE A 295 10.23 -10.26 -0.89
N SER A 296 10.16 -8.95 -0.69
CA SER A 296 11.00 -8.25 0.28
C SER A 296 10.57 -8.51 1.72
N SER A 297 11.52 -8.50 2.62
CA SER A 297 11.28 -8.60 4.06
C SER A 297 10.29 -7.53 4.53
N GLY A 298 9.42 -7.89 5.48
CA GLY A 298 8.34 -7.03 5.97
C GLY A 298 7.01 -7.17 5.23
N ALA A 299 6.91 -7.96 4.17
CA ALA A 299 5.62 -8.33 3.59
C ALA A 299 4.86 -9.31 4.53
N LEU A 300 3.53 -9.14 4.62
CA LEU A 300 2.69 -9.91 5.53
C LEU A 300 1.64 -10.70 4.77
N ARG A 301 1.40 -11.97 5.19
CA ARG A 301 0.38 -12.86 4.64
C ARG A 301 0.46 -13.01 3.12
N VAL A 302 1.59 -13.49 2.66
CA VAL A 302 1.79 -13.81 1.25
C VAL A 302 1.46 -15.28 1.02
N LYS A 303 0.59 -15.54 0.05
CA LYS A 303 0.23 -16.88 -0.41
C LYS A 303 0.38 -16.94 -1.92
N LEU A 304 1.30 -17.79 -2.39
CA LEU A 304 1.58 -18.01 -3.80
C LEU A 304 1.42 -19.51 -4.06
N ASP A 305 0.29 -19.91 -4.65
CA ASP A 305 -0.07 -21.30 -4.87
C ASP A 305 0.06 -22.16 -3.59
N THR A 306 1.03 -23.07 -3.55
CA THR A 306 1.33 -23.91 -2.38
C THR A 306 2.19 -23.22 -1.32
N PHE A 307 2.91 -22.15 -1.67
CA PHE A 307 3.71 -21.36 -0.74
C PHE A 307 2.81 -20.44 0.09
N SER A 308 2.98 -20.47 1.42
CA SER A 308 2.22 -19.57 2.31
C SER A 308 3.06 -19.17 3.51
N VAL A 309 3.12 -17.88 3.76
CA VAL A 309 3.85 -17.30 4.89
C VAL A 309 3.05 -16.18 5.55
N LYS A 310 3.07 -16.13 6.88
CA LYS A 310 2.39 -15.07 7.66
C LYS A 310 3.17 -13.75 7.70
N ALA A 311 4.50 -13.84 7.76
CA ALA A 311 5.40 -12.69 7.73
C ALA A 311 6.71 -13.09 7.07
N VAL A 312 7.18 -12.26 6.14
CA VAL A 312 8.46 -12.42 5.45
C VAL A 312 9.52 -11.70 6.28
N ILE A 313 10.41 -12.46 6.91
CA ILE A 313 11.46 -11.93 7.81
C ILE A 313 12.73 -11.57 7.01
N THR A 314 13.04 -12.36 5.97
CA THR A 314 14.15 -12.14 5.04
C THR A 314 13.59 -12.19 3.62
N ASP A 315 14.27 -11.56 2.69
CA ASP A 315 13.87 -11.59 1.30
C ASP A 315 13.74 -13.03 0.79
N VAL A 316 12.66 -13.30 0.07
CA VAL A 316 12.28 -14.62 -0.42
C VAL A 316 12.19 -14.59 -1.94
N HIS A 317 12.88 -15.53 -2.56
CA HIS A 317 12.69 -15.87 -3.96
C HIS A 317 11.80 -17.11 -4.06
N TRP A 318 10.74 -17.02 -4.88
CA TRP A 318 9.84 -18.14 -5.17
C TRP A 318 9.59 -18.22 -6.67
N GLU A 319 9.51 -19.43 -7.18
CA GLU A 319 9.14 -19.66 -8.58
C GLU A 319 8.16 -20.84 -8.73
N SER A 320 7.25 -20.71 -9.67
CA SER A 320 6.39 -21.82 -10.10
C SER A 320 7.18 -22.84 -10.92
N ALA A 321 6.64 -24.05 -11.09
CA ALA A 321 7.33 -25.11 -11.81
C ALA A 321 7.78 -24.66 -13.22
N ARG A 322 9.08 -24.78 -13.51
CA ARG A 322 9.74 -24.42 -14.79
C ARG A 322 9.67 -22.92 -15.16
N ALA A 323 9.43 -22.03 -14.21
CA ALA A 323 9.27 -20.59 -14.49
C ALA A 323 10.52 -19.97 -15.10
N SER A 324 11.71 -20.30 -14.58
CA SER A 324 12.99 -19.77 -15.07
C SER A 324 13.30 -20.12 -16.53
N ALA A 325 12.77 -21.26 -17.03
CA ALA A 325 12.94 -21.71 -18.40
C ALA A 325 11.87 -21.17 -19.37
N SER A 326 10.82 -20.53 -18.87
CA SER A 326 9.73 -20.00 -19.69
C SER A 326 10.06 -18.59 -20.21
N PRO A 327 10.00 -18.36 -21.54
CA PRO A 327 10.16 -17.01 -22.08
C PRO A 327 8.97 -16.11 -21.77
N ASP A 328 7.79 -16.70 -21.56
CA ASP A 328 6.54 -16.02 -21.23
C ASP A 328 6.21 -16.27 -19.77
N ARG A 329 6.35 -15.24 -18.93
CA ARG A 329 6.13 -15.34 -17.49
C ARG A 329 5.75 -14.02 -16.85
N TYR A 330 5.16 -14.09 -15.68
CA TYR A 330 5.03 -12.96 -14.80
C TYR A 330 6.23 -12.87 -13.84
N GLU A 331 6.72 -11.65 -13.61
CA GLU A 331 7.70 -11.32 -12.57
C GLU A 331 7.03 -10.49 -11.50
N LEU A 332 6.67 -11.13 -10.38
CA LEU A 332 5.97 -10.52 -9.25
C LEU A 332 6.98 -9.98 -8.25
N ARG A 333 6.95 -8.69 -7.99
CA ARG A 333 7.76 -8.02 -6.97
C ARG A 333 6.86 -7.52 -5.87
N ILE A 334 7.02 -8.04 -4.65
CA ILE A 334 6.23 -7.67 -3.48
C ILE A 334 7.16 -6.94 -2.52
N SER A 335 6.93 -5.63 -2.34
CA SER A 335 7.72 -4.82 -1.42
C SER A 335 7.33 -5.07 0.04
N GLY A 336 8.24 -4.84 0.96
CA GLY A 336 7.98 -4.84 2.40
C GLY A 336 6.84 -3.89 2.75
N GLY A 337 5.98 -4.31 3.68
CA GLY A 337 4.77 -3.57 4.04
C GLY A 337 3.54 -3.86 3.19
N ALA A 338 3.63 -4.67 2.13
CA ALA A 338 2.45 -5.22 1.46
C ALA A 338 1.76 -6.25 2.36
N VAL A 339 0.42 -6.24 2.40
CA VAL A 339 -0.37 -7.09 3.29
C VAL A 339 -1.40 -7.89 2.50
N GLN A 340 -1.43 -9.20 2.71
CA GLN A 340 -2.38 -10.13 2.10
C GLN A 340 -2.32 -10.11 0.56
N VAL A 341 -1.23 -10.65 0.03
CA VAL A 341 -1.05 -10.88 -1.40
C VAL A 341 -1.27 -12.37 -1.69
N ASN A 342 -2.26 -12.69 -2.48
CA ASN A 342 -2.62 -14.05 -2.87
C ASN A 342 -2.44 -14.23 -4.38
N LEU A 343 -1.91 -15.37 -4.76
CA LEU A 343 -1.79 -15.83 -6.14
C LEU A 343 -2.41 -17.22 -6.24
N ASP A 344 -3.36 -17.43 -7.14
CA ASP A 344 -3.97 -18.72 -7.40
C ASP A 344 -4.21 -18.97 -8.90
N ASP A 345 -4.55 -20.20 -9.25
CA ASP A 345 -4.80 -20.67 -10.62
C ASP A 345 -6.31 -20.72 -11.00
N LYS A 346 -7.13 -19.89 -10.34
CA LYS A 346 -8.60 -19.92 -10.46
C LYS A 346 -9.18 -18.91 -11.45
N ALA A 347 -8.48 -18.52 -12.49
CA ALA A 347 -8.96 -17.53 -13.47
C ALA A 347 -10.18 -17.98 -14.32
N THR A 348 -11.11 -18.75 -13.78
CA THR A 348 -12.25 -19.30 -14.53
C THR A 348 -13.59 -18.60 -14.26
N ALA A 349 -13.66 -17.57 -13.41
CA ALA A 349 -14.93 -16.97 -13.06
C ALA A 349 -14.99 -15.48 -13.47
N GLN A 350 -15.88 -15.19 -14.40
CA GLN A 350 -16.37 -13.83 -14.58
C GLN A 350 -16.90 -13.30 -13.23
N PRO A 351 -16.43 -12.17 -12.73
CA PRO A 351 -16.95 -11.61 -11.49
C PRO A 351 -18.43 -11.26 -11.68
N ALA A 352 -19.29 -11.97 -10.96
CA ALA A 352 -20.70 -11.64 -10.89
C ALA A 352 -20.85 -10.25 -10.29
N ALA A 353 -21.47 -9.37 -11.07
CA ALA A 353 -21.66 -7.98 -10.70
C ALA A 353 -22.71 -7.84 -9.60
N SER A 354 -22.27 -7.59 -8.39
CA SER A 354 -23.10 -6.95 -7.37
C SER A 354 -22.22 -6.32 -6.28
N VAL A 355 -21.93 -5.04 -6.44
CA VAL A 355 -21.43 -4.20 -5.34
C VAL A 355 -22.59 -3.32 -4.91
N GLU A 356 -23.16 -3.61 -3.74
CA GLU A 356 -24.13 -2.74 -3.10
C GLU A 356 -23.49 -1.40 -2.72
N THR A 357 -24.18 -0.33 -3.06
CA THR A 357 -23.75 1.05 -2.86
C THR A 357 -24.19 1.57 -1.51
N HIS A 358 -23.24 1.97 -0.69
CA HIS A 358 -23.51 2.74 0.52
C HIS A 358 -22.80 4.11 0.48
N ARG A 359 -23.47 5.16 0.94
CA ARG A 359 -23.04 6.56 0.86
C ARG A 359 -22.15 6.92 2.04
N PRO A 360 -20.93 7.45 1.86
CA PRO A 360 -20.04 7.80 2.97
C PRO A 360 -19.98 9.30 3.28
N PRO A 361 -19.64 9.68 4.50
CA PRO A 361 -19.33 11.06 4.89
C PRO A 361 -17.84 11.42 4.71
N ARG A 362 -17.53 12.61 5.02
CA ARG A 362 -16.40 13.49 4.66
C ARG A 362 -14.99 13.03 5.09
N GLY A 363 -13.98 13.18 4.20
CA GLY A 363 -12.53 12.97 4.43
C GLY A 363 -11.98 11.77 3.65
N GLU A 364 -10.79 11.88 3.06
CA GLU A 364 -10.29 10.86 2.12
C GLU A 364 -9.87 9.56 2.81
N SER A 365 -9.08 9.62 3.86
CA SER A 365 -8.68 8.45 4.66
C SER A 365 -9.83 7.96 5.53
N ALA A 366 -10.58 8.87 6.15
CA ALA A 366 -11.76 8.54 6.95
C ALA A 366 -12.79 7.72 6.18
N SER A 367 -12.98 8.01 4.90
CA SER A 367 -13.95 7.32 4.04
C SER A 367 -13.56 5.88 3.68
N ALA A 368 -12.26 5.58 3.48
CA ALA A 368 -11.78 4.22 3.24
C ALA A 368 -11.86 3.37 4.54
N ILE A 369 -11.56 4.01 5.66
CA ILE A 369 -11.62 3.39 6.98
C ILE A 369 -13.08 3.14 7.37
N ASP A 370 -14.00 4.10 7.12
CA ASP A 370 -15.44 3.92 7.37
C ASP A 370 -16.00 2.69 6.66
N MET A 371 -15.63 2.45 5.40
CA MET A 371 -16.09 1.26 4.69
C MET A 371 -15.50 -0.04 5.24
N LEU A 372 -14.26 0.02 5.72
CA LEU A 372 -13.65 -1.12 6.40
C LEU A 372 -14.44 -1.44 7.68
N LEU A 373 -14.85 -0.40 8.41
CA LEU A 373 -15.65 -0.51 9.63
C LEU A 373 -17.10 -0.94 9.36
N ASP A 374 -17.70 -0.55 8.24
CA ASP A 374 -19.01 -1.06 7.80
C ASP A 374 -18.96 -2.58 7.55
N GLY A 375 -17.83 -3.06 7.00
CA GLY A 375 -17.57 -4.49 6.87
C GLY A 375 -17.42 -5.20 8.20
N VAL A 376 -16.89 -4.53 9.21
CA VAL A 376 -16.83 -5.03 10.60
C VAL A 376 -18.22 -5.13 11.22
N GLU A 377 -19.03 -4.07 11.15
CA GLU A 377 -20.40 -4.05 11.69
C GLU A 377 -21.27 -5.17 11.09
N LYS A 378 -21.21 -5.36 9.76
CA LYS A 378 -21.95 -6.44 9.09
C LYS A 378 -21.55 -7.83 9.59
N ARG A 379 -20.25 -8.05 9.84
CA ARG A 379 -19.74 -9.35 10.36
C ARG A 379 -20.16 -9.60 11.82
N VAL A 380 -20.16 -8.57 12.64
CA VAL A 380 -20.61 -8.67 14.04
C VAL A 380 -22.10 -8.94 14.09
N SER A 381 -22.91 -8.15 13.36
CA SER A 381 -24.38 -8.31 13.30
C SER A 381 -24.84 -9.62 12.65
N SER A 382 -24.02 -10.32 11.90
CA SER A 382 -24.35 -11.62 11.31
C SER A 382 -24.06 -12.82 12.24
N ARG A 383 -23.53 -12.58 13.43
CA ARG A 383 -23.18 -13.59 14.42
C ARG A 383 -24.14 -13.66 15.61
N ASP A 384 -25.01 -12.64 15.78
CA ASP A 384 -26.16 -12.62 16.67
C ASP A 384 -27.38 -13.26 15.98
#